data_1268fbcc81dd62baedbc240514188921
#
_entry.id   1268fbcc81dd62baedbc240514188921
#
_cell.length_a   1.000
_cell.length_b   1.000
_cell.length_c   1.000
_cell.angle_alpha   90.00
_cell.angle_beta   90.00
_cell.angle_gamma   90.00
#
_symmetry.space_group_name_H-M   'P 1'
#
loop_
_entity.id
_entity.type
_entity.pdbx_description
1 polymer ?
#
loop_
_entity_poly.entity_id
_entity_poly.type
_entity_poly.pdbx_seq_one_letter_code
_entity_poly.pdbx_strand_id
1 'polypeptide(L)'
;SEMCIRDSHYTCDTRDAYWKAEQDFFDANGPAVSNASVEISRAFLANPHVDALTEAFGSTCVAGMKNAVLGMDERTVALQQEYNALVSTYQQIYGGALVEFDGRQLTIPQLGPYKESTNAATRRAAYEAEAGYFDAHRAELDELYTKIVKNLNQQAQVMGYHDYSELSYVRMNRIGYGPEEIRKFRDQVANDVVPQLQ
;
A
#
# COMPACT_ATOMS: atom_id res chain seq x y z
N SER A 1 -1.30 11.46 -15.43
CA SER A 1 -1.26 12.61 -14.53
C SER A 1 0.15 12.79 -13.98
N GLU A 2 0.50 13.99 -13.52
CA GLU A 2 1.84 14.29 -12.93
C GLU A 2 2.20 13.35 -11.78
N MET A 3 1.22 12.98 -10.97
CA MET A 3 1.39 12.03 -9.88
C MET A 3 1.91 10.66 -10.36
N CYS A 4 1.40 10.14 -11.49
CA CYS A 4 1.89 8.88 -12.06
C CYS A 4 3.31 9.01 -12.62
N ILE A 5 3.66 10.16 -13.20
CA ILE A 5 5.01 10.42 -13.73
C ILE A 5 6.02 10.43 -12.59
N ARG A 6 5.75 11.22 -11.52
CA ARG A 6 6.59 11.26 -10.33
C ARG A 6 6.80 9.86 -9.74
N ASP A 7 5.72 9.13 -9.50
CA ASP A 7 5.74 7.81 -8.88
C ASP A 7 6.59 6.82 -9.69
N SER A 8 6.46 6.84 -11.02
CA SER A 8 7.26 6.03 -11.92
C SER A 8 8.75 6.38 -11.86
N HIS A 9 9.11 7.66 -11.87
CA HIS A 9 10.51 8.09 -11.80
C HIS A 9 11.14 7.78 -10.44
N TYR A 10 10.44 8.09 -9.34
CA TYR A 10 10.93 7.82 -8.00
C TYR A 10 11.13 6.33 -7.75
N THR A 11 10.20 5.47 -8.19
CA THR A 11 10.34 4.02 -8.02
C THR A 11 11.45 3.41 -8.87
N CYS A 12 11.79 4.04 -10.01
CA CYS A 12 12.92 3.61 -10.85
C CYS A 12 14.29 3.94 -10.24
N ASP A 13 14.43 5.11 -9.61
CA ASP A 13 15.65 5.48 -8.86
C ASP A 13 15.30 6.36 -7.64
N THR A 14 15.22 5.71 -6.48
CA THR A 14 14.91 6.38 -5.20
C THR A 14 16.02 7.30 -4.70
N ARG A 15 17.19 7.33 -5.37
CA ARG A 15 18.35 8.17 -5.03
C ARG A 15 18.38 9.48 -5.84
N ASP A 16 17.55 9.62 -6.86
CA ASP A 16 17.40 10.86 -7.60
C ASP A 16 16.86 11.96 -6.68
N ALA A 17 17.65 13.01 -6.49
CA ALA A 17 17.34 14.04 -5.52
C ALA A 17 16.08 14.86 -5.88
N TYR A 18 15.83 15.06 -7.18
CA TYR A 18 14.65 15.79 -7.65
C TYR A 18 13.38 14.97 -7.41
N TRP A 19 13.34 13.73 -7.87
CA TRP A 19 12.16 12.89 -7.70
C TRP A 19 11.91 12.50 -6.26
N LYS A 20 12.96 12.41 -5.44
CA LYS A 20 12.82 12.25 -3.99
C LYS A 20 12.17 13.49 -3.35
N ALA A 21 12.59 14.70 -3.69
CA ALA A 21 11.99 15.92 -3.16
C ALA A 21 10.51 16.05 -3.58
N GLU A 22 10.16 15.70 -4.81
CA GLU A 22 8.77 15.62 -5.27
C GLU A 22 7.96 14.59 -4.49
N GLN A 23 8.52 13.41 -4.21
CA GLN A 23 7.87 12.40 -3.38
C GLN A 23 7.62 12.90 -1.96
N ASP A 24 8.64 13.46 -1.31
CA ASP A 24 8.55 14.01 0.05
C ASP A 24 7.47 15.12 0.13
N PHE A 25 7.37 15.97 -0.90
CA PHE A 25 6.33 16.99 -0.98
C PHE A 25 4.92 16.40 -1.01
N PHE A 26 4.70 15.37 -1.83
CA PHE A 26 3.38 14.72 -1.93
C PHE A 26 3.05 13.87 -0.70
N ASP A 27 4.04 13.23 -0.08
CA ASP A 27 3.85 12.49 1.18
C ASP A 27 3.38 13.41 2.30
N ALA A 28 3.91 14.64 2.35
CA ALA A 28 3.55 15.62 3.35
C ALA A 28 2.20 16.31 3.08
N ASN A 29 1.89 16.62 1.81
CA ASN A 29 0.73 17.46 1.47
C ASN A 29 -0.49 16.66 0.96
N GLY A 30 -0.27 15.48 0.37
CA GLY A 30 -1.33 14.63 -0.20
C GLY A 30 -2.46 14.31 0.79
N PRO A 31 -2.19 13.95 2.04
CA PRO A 31 -3.24 13.64 3.01
C PRO A 31 -4.19 14.83 3.28
N ALA A 32 -3.67 16.05 3.35
CA ALA A 32 -4.49 17.25 3.55
C ALA A 32 -5.39 17.52 2.33
N VAL A 33 -4.84 17.39 1.11
CA VAL A 33 -5.60 17.52 -0.14
C VAL A 33 -6.68 16.45 -0.26
N SER A 34 -6.34 15.19 0.09
CA SER A 34 -7.31 14.10 0.09
C SER A 34 -8.43 14.34 1.10
N ASN A 35 -8.12 14.83 2.30
CA ASN A 35 -9.13 15.19 3.29
C ASN A 35 -10.04 16.31 2.79
N ALA A 36 -9.49 17.36 2.18
CA ALA A 36 -10.29 18.43 1.59
C ALA A 36 -11.22 17.93 0.46
N SER A 37 -10.77 16.96 -0.34
CA SER A 37 -11.57 16.37 -1.42
C SER A 37 -12.77 15.58 -0.90
N VAL A 38 -12.69 15.04 0.33
CA VAL A 38 -13.81 14.31 0.96
C VAL A 38 -14.98 15.25 1.30
N GLU A 39 -14.74 16.55 1.50
CA GLU A 39 -15.81 17.52 1.73
C GLU A 39 -16.78 17.63 0.54
N ILE A 40 -16.31 17.40 -0.68
CA ILE A 40 -17.16 17.32 -1.87
C ILE A 40 -18.12 16.11 -1.73
N SER A 41 -17.61 14.97 -1.30
CA SER A 41 -18.43 13.77 -1.07
C SER A 41 -19.43 13.98 0.07
N ARG A 42 -19.05 14.69 1.14
CA ARG A 42 -19.96 15.06 2.25
C ARG A 42 -21.09 15.95 1.76
N ALA A 43 -20.77 17.00 0.98
CA ALA A 43 -21.75 17.91 0.41
C ALA A 43 -22.71 17.19 -0.55
N PHE A 44 -22.19 16.28 -1.38
CA PHE A 44 -23.02 15.45 -2.27
C PHE A 44 -24.00 14.58 -1.47
N LEU A 45 -23.52 13.87 -0.46
CA LEU A 45 -24.34 12.98 0.37
C LEU A 45 -25.37 13.72 1.24
N ALA A 46 -25.09 14.99 1.59
CA ALA A 46 -26.00 15.85 2.34
C ALA A 46 -27.03 16.58 1.45
N ASN A 47 -26.94 16.41 0.12
CA ASN A 47 -27.85 17.09 -0.81
C ASN A 47 -29.27 16.56 -0.67
N PRO A 48 -30.32 17.43 -0.56
CA PRO A 48 -31.72 17.00 -0.45
C PRO A 48 -32.23 16.20 -1.66
N HIS A 49 -31.52 16.24 -2.78
CA HIS A 49 -31.84 15.47 -4.01
C HIS A 49 -30.93 14.26 -4.20
N VAL A 50 -30.32 13.73 -3.12
CA VAL A 50 -29.37 12.60 -3.20
C VAL A 50 -29.97 11.35 -3.89
N ASP A 51 -31.27 11.12 -3.77
CA ASP A 51 -31.94 9.99 -4.42
C ASP A 51 -31.94 10.16 -5.95
N ALA A 52 -32.29 11.35 -6.47
CA ALA A 52 -32.22 11.66 -7.90
C ALA A 52 -30.77 11.63 -8.43
N LEU A 53 -29.81 12.09 -7.63
CA LEU A 53 -28.39 11.97 -7.92
C LEU A 53 -27.93 10.51 -7.96
N THR A 54 -28.46 9.68 -7.04
CA THR A 54 -28.17 8.24 -7.02
C THR A 54 -28.72 7.53 -8.26
N GLU A 55 -29.90 7.91 -8.73
CA GLU A 55 -30.47 7.39 -9.97
C GLU A 55 -29.63 7.81 -11.19
N ALA A 56 -29.17 9.05 -11.23
CA ALA A 56 -28.39 9.59 -12.34
C ALA A 56 -26.94 9.04 -12.42
N PHE A 57 -26.27 8.89 -11.27
CA PHE A 57 -24.84 8.50 -11.20
C PHE A 57 -24.61 7.03 -10.80
N GLY A 58 -25.65 6.35 -10.34
CA GLY A 58 -25.61 4.96 -9.92
C GLY A 58 -25.26 4.76 -8.44
N SER A 59 -25.83 3.70 -7.85
CA SER A 59 -25.64 3.35 -6.43
C SER A 59 -24.19 3.08 -6.04
N THR A 60 -23.40 2.51 -6.96
CA THR A 60 -21.96 2.23 -6.72
C THR A 60 -21.15 3.51 -6.54
N CYS A 61 -21.45 4.55 -7.34
CA CYS A 61 -20.80 5.86 -7.19
C CYS A 61 -21.07 6.45 -5.80
N VAL A 62 -22.33 6.44 -5.38
CA VAL A 62 -22.75 6.95 -4.06
C VAL A 62 -22.14 6.11 -2.91
N ALA A 63 -22.08 4.78 -3.06
CA ALA A 63 -21.42 3.92 -2.08
C ALA A 63 -19.91 4.23 -1.98
N GLY A 64 -19.25 4.51 -3.11
CA GLY A 64 -17.86 4.95 -3.12
C GLY A 64 -17.65 6.28 -2.38
N MET A 65 -18.56 7.26 -2.57
CA MET A 65 -18.51 8.52 -1.82
C MET A 65 -18.73 8.32 -0.32
N LYS A 66 -19.61 7.39 0.09
CA LYS A 66 -19.78 7.00 1.50
C LYS A 66 -18.50 6.42 2.07
N ASN A 67 -17.86 5.51 1.35
CA ASN A 67 -16.57 4.94 1.76
C ASN A 67 -15.47 6.02 1.85
N ALA A 68 -15.42 6.97 0.92
CA ALA A 68 -14.48 8.09 0.99
C ALA A 68 -14.66 8.90 2.30
N VAL A 69 -15.90 9.21 2.66
CA VAL A 69 -16.22 9.92 3.91
C VAL A 69 -15.87 9.08 5.15
N LEU A 70 -16.17 7.77 5.14
CA LEU A 70 -15.88 6.86 6.25
C LEU A 70 -14.39 6.51 6.37
N GLY A 71 -13.64 6.60 5.28
CA GLY A 71 -12.22 6.26 5.21
C GLY A 71 -11.25 7.39 5.55
N MET A 72 -11.76 8.63 5.74
CA MET A 72 -10.95 9.83 5.93
C MET A 72 -11.46 10.69 7.07
N ASP A 73 -10.52 11.17 7.89
CA ASP A 73 -10.80 12.06 9.03
C ASP A 73 -9.62 13.04 9.19
N GLU A 74 -9.90 14.31 9.38
CA GLU A 74 -8.90 15.36 9.59
C GLU A 74 -7.92 15.02 10.71
N ARG A 75 -8.41 14.37 11.78
CA ARG A 75 -7.60 13.94 12.93
C ARG A 75 -6.52 12.90 12.55
N THR A 76 -6.64 12.25 11.39
CA THR A 76 -5.66 11.26 10.91
C THR A 76 -4.66 11.81 9.91
N VAL A 77 -4.75 13.08 9.50
CA VAL A 77 -3.86 13.68 8.48
C VAL A 77 -2.39 13.54 8.86
N ALA A 78 -2.03 13.88 10.10
CA ALA A 78 -0.64 13.76 10.57
C ALA A 78 -0.15 12.31 10.59
N LEU A 79 -1.01 11.35 10.97
CA LEU A 79 -0.69 9.93 10.93
C LEU A 79 -0.53 9.40 9.49
N GLN A 80 -1.29 9.92 8.54
CA GLN A 80 -1.14 9.57 7.13
C GLN A 80 0.17 10.12 6.55
N GLN A 81 0.57 11.33 6.92
CA GLN A 81 1.87 11.90 6.55
C GLN A 81 3.02 11.03 7.08
N GLU A 82 2.95 10.62 8.36
CA GLU A 82 3.92 9.70 8.95
C GLU A 82 3.94 8.34 8.23
N TYR A 83 2.76 7.77 7.95
CA TYR A 83 2.64 6.51 7.20
C TYR A 83 3.31 6.61 5.82
N ASN A 84 3.07 7.69 5.08
CA ASN A 84 3.69 7.90 3.76
C ASN A 84 5.21 7.94 3.88
N ALA A 85 5.77 8.66 4.86
CA ALA A 85 7.19 8.72 5.09
C ALA A 85 7.79 7.34 5.45
N LEU A 86 7.09 6.53 6.25
CA LEU A 86 7.48 5.15 6.56
C LEU A 86 7.49 4.26 5.32
N VAL A 87 6.48 4.38 4.45
CA VAL A 87 6.40 3.64 3.18
C VAL A 87 7.51 4.06 2.23
N SER A 88 7.79 5.37 2.12
CA SER A 88 8.92 5.88 1.32
C SER A 88 10.26 5.36 1.83
N THR A 89 10.42 5.22 3.15
CA THR A 89 11.63 4.59 3.73
C THR A 89 11.75 3.12 3.30
N TYR A 90 10.66 2.36 3.34
CA TYR A 90 10.66 0.98 2.84
C TYR A 90 11.05 0.91 1.36
N GLN A 91 10.48 1.78 0.53
CA GLN A 91 10.81 1.86 -0.89
C GLN A 91 12.28 2.17 -1.14
N GLN A 92 12.90 3.03 -0.32
CA GLN A 92 14.33 3.35 -0.40
C GLN A 92 15.21 2.14 -0.05
N ILE A 93 14.86 1.39 1.00
CA ILE A 93 15.59 0.17 1.37
C ILE A 93 15.51 -0.87 0.25
N TYR A 94 14.31 -1.12 -0.29
CA TYR A 94 14.09 -2.12 -1.33
C TYR A 94 14.65 -1.67 -2.70
N GLY A 95 14.27 -0.46 -3.14
CA GLY A 95 14.65 0.08 -4.46
C GLY A 95 16.13 0.49 -4.55
N GLY A 96 16.74 0.87 -3.42
CA GLY A 96 18.16 1.17 -3.31
C GLY A 96 19.07 -0.05 -3.11
N ALA A 97 18.48 -1.25 -3.00
CA ALA A 97 19.21 -2.49 -2.75
C ALA A 97 20.23 -2.78 -3.85
N LEU A 98 21.49 -2.95 -3.47
CA LEU A 98 22.58 -3.41 -4.32
C LEU A 98 23.19 -4.67 -3.72
N VAL A 99 23.20 -5.72 -4.49
CA VAL A 99 23.71 -7.03 -4.10
C VAL A 99 24.92 -7.35 -4.94
N GLU A 100 26.04 -7.73 -4.32
CA GLU A 100 27.20 -8.21 -5.04
C GLU A 100 26.95 -9.63 -5.53
N PHE A 101 26.93 -9.80 -6.85
CA PHE A 101 26.74 -11.10 -7.48
C PHE A 101 27.46 -11.18 -8.83
N ASP A 102 28.17 -12.28 -9.07
CA ASP A 102 28.93 -12.51 -10.31
C ASP A 102 29.93 -11.37 -10.62
N GLY A 103 30.59 -10.85 -9.57
CA GLY A 103 31.56 -9.74 -9.67
C GLY A 103 30.94 -8.38 -10.05
N ARG A 104 29.63 -8.20 -9.89
CA ARG A 104 28.90 -6.98 -10.18
C ARG A 104 27.99 -6.58 -9.02
N GLN A 105 27.69 -5.27 -8.94
CA GLN A 105 26.64 -4.74 -8.10
C GLN A 105 25.33 -4.77 -8.88
N LEU A 106 24.37 -5.59 -8.44
CA LEU A 106 23.09 -5.80 -9.10
C LEU A 106 21.95 -5.35 -8.18
N THR A 107 20.91 -4.76 -8.77
CA THR A 107 19.66 -4.53 -8.06
C THR A 107 18.89 -5.85 -7.89
N ILE A 108 17.93 -5.91 -6.95
CA ILE A 108 17.10 -7.11 -6.74
C ILE A 108 16.43 -7.60 -8.06
N PRO A 109 15.82 -6.73 -8.89
CA PRO A 109 15.27 -7.16 -10.18
C PRO A 109 16.31 -7.74 -11.14
N GLN A 110 17.56 -7.23 -11.13
CA GLN A 110 18.63 -7.72 -11.99
C GLN A 110 19.13 -9.12 -11.62
N LEU A 111 18.80 -9.63 -10.42
CA LEU A 111 19.03 -11.03 -10.05
C LEU A 111 18.05 -12.00 -10.75
N GLY A 112 16.94 -11.50 -11.33
CA GLY A 112 15.90 -12.31 -11.97
C GLY A 112 16.45 -13.36 -12.95
N PRO A 113 17.24 -13.00 -13.98
CA PRO A 113 17.80 -13.94 -14.93
C PRO A 113 18.65 -15.05 -14.29
N TYR A 114 19.35 -14.75 -13.19
CA TYR A 114 20.15 -15.74 -12.46
C TYR A 114 19.29 -16.71 -11.66
N LYS A 115 18.16 -16.22 -11.09
CA LYS A 115 17.17 -17.05 -10.39
C LYS A 115 16.42 -18.01 -11.32
N GLU A 116 16.42 -17.75 -12.62
CA GLU A 116 15.82 -18.58 -13.67
C GLU A 116 16.87 -19.42 -14.43
N SER A 117 18.16 -19.36 -14.04
CA SER A 117 19.24 -20.11 -14.67
C SER A 117 18.95 -21.62 -14.71
N THR A 118 19.32 -22.30 -15.79
CA THR A 118 19.29 -23.76 -15.89
C THR A 118 20.25 -24.44 -14.92
N ASN A 119 21.32 -23.73 -14.50
CA ASN A 119 22.27 -24.22 -13.50
C ASN A 119 21.69 -24.04 -12.08
N ALA A 120 21.45 -25.13 -11.37
CA ALA A 120 20.89 -25.13 -10.03
C ALA A 120 21.75 -24.40 -9.00
N ALA A 121 23.08 -24.48 -9.11
CA ALA A 121 24.00 -23.77 -8.19
C ALA A 121 23.91 -22.25 -8.38
N THR A 122 23.84 -21.77 -9.62
CA THR A 122 23.64 -20.35 -9.92
C THR A 122 22.29 -19.84 -9.38
N ARG A 123 21.20 -20.59 -9.58
CA ARG A 123 19.90 -20.23 -9.02
C ARG A 123 19.94 -20.08 -7.50
N ARG A 124 20.50 -21.09 -6.83
CA ARG A 124 20.64 -21.08 -5.36
C ARG A 124 21.43 -19.88 -4.89
N ALA A 125 22.60 -19.63 -5.49
CA ALA A 125 23.47 -18.52 -5.11
C ALA A 125 22.76 -17.16 -5.29
N ALA A 126 21.96 -16.99 -6.36
CA ALA A 126 21.19 -15.76 -6.57
C ALA A 126 20.11 -15.53 -5.49
N TYR A 127 19.39 -16.57 -5.09
CA TYR A 127 18.44 -16.51 -3.97
C TYR A 127 19.13 -16.24 -2.64
N GLU A 128 20.26 -16.88 -2.37
CA GLU A 128 21.04 -16.68 -1.14
C GLU A 128 21.61 -15.25 -1.07
N ALA A 129 22.05 -14.69 -2.18
CA ALA A 129 22.53 -13.31 -2.25
C ALA A 129 21.42 -12.29 -1.93
N GLU A 130 20.23 -12.47 -2.49
CA GLU A 130 19.06 -11.65 -2.17
C GLU A 130 18.64 -11.80 -0.71
N ALA A 131 18.55 -13.04 -0.22
CA ALA A 131 18.19 -13.31 1.17
C ALA A 131 19.21 -12.68 2.13
N GLY A 132 20.50 -12.72 1.81
CA GLY A 132 21.57 -12.09 2.59
C GLY A 132 21.41 -10.58 2.73
N TYR A 133 20.95 -9.90 1.67
CA TYR A 133 20.63 -8.47 1.74
C TYR A 133 19.51 -8.19 2.75
N PHE A 134 18.40 -8.93 2.66
CA PHE A 134 17.28 -8.74 3.58
C PHE A 134 17.62 -9.16 5.02
N ASP A 135 18.44 -10.20 5.21
CA ASP A 135 18.91 -10.58 6.53
C ASP A 135 19.79 -9.50 7.16
N ALA A 136 20.62 -8.85 6.38
CA ALA A 136 21.45 -7.72 6.85
C ALA A 136 20.61 -6.50 7.28
N HIS A 137 19.45 -6.29 6.65
CA HIS A 137 18.52 -5.19 6.95
C HIS A 137 17.34 -5.63 7.83
N ARG A 138 17.34 -6.86 8.36
CA ARG A 138 16.22 -7.46 9.11
C ARG A 138 15.75 -6.57 10.26
N ALA A 139 16.67 -6.11 11.11
CA ALA A 139 16.30 -5.33 12.28
C ALA A 139 15.63 -3.99 11.90
N GLU A 140 16.13 -3.33 10.85
CA GLU A 140 15.58 -2.09 10.32
C GLU A 140 14.17 -2.32 9.71
N LEU A 141 14.01 -3.37 8.92
CA LEU A 141 12.74 -3.73 8.31
C LEU A 141 11.69 -4.14 9.36
N ASP A 142 12.08 -4.92 10.38
CA ASP A 142 11.18 -5.33 11.47
C ASP A 142 10.71 -4.13 12.29
N GLU A 143 11.61 -3.16 12.60
CA GLU A 143 11.25 -1.93 13.27
C GLU A 143 10.31 -1.08 12.41
N LEU A 144 10.63 -0.90 11.13
CA LEU A 144 9.84 -0.14 10.18
C LEU A 144 8.43 -0.73 10.02
N TYR A 145 8.33 -2.05 9.82
CA TYR A 145 7.04 -2.74 9.73
C TYR A 145 6.21 -2.56 11.00
N THR A 146 6.85 -2.68 12.17
CA THR A 146 6.19 -2.46 13.45
C THR A 146 5.63 -1.04 13.56
N LYS A 147 6.38 -0.02 13.13
CA LYS A 147 5.91 1.38 13.10
C LYS A 147 4.71 1.55 12.15
N ILE A 148 4.76 0.95 10.97
CA ILE A 148 3.67 0.98 9.98
C ILE A 148 2.39 0.37 10.59
N VAL A 149 2.48 -0.82 11.17
CA VAL A 149 1.31 -1.49 11.78
C VAL A 149 0.72 -0.69 12.94
N LYS A 150 1.57 -0.14 13.81
CA LYS A 150 1.12 0.71 14.93
C LYS A 150 0.43 1.97 14.42
N ASN A 151 1.02 2.66 13.44
CA ASN A 151 0.44 3.86 12.83
C ASN A 151 -0.93 3.58 12.21
N LEU A 152 -1.06 2.53 11.40
CA LEU A 152 -2.32 2.15 10.77
C LEU A 152 -3.42 1.82 11.79
N ASN A 153 -3.07 1.07 12.87
CA ASN A 153 -4.03 0.79 13.93
C ASN A 153 -4.42 2.06 14.70
N GLN A 154 -3.50 2.98 14.93
CA GLN A 154 -3.81 4.26 15.55
C GLN A 154 -4.75 5.11 14.69
N GLN A 155 -4.57 5.13 13.37
CA GLN A 155 -5.51 5.79 12.46
C GLN A 155 -6.92 5.18 12.59
N ALA A 156 -7.02 3.85 12.60
CA ALA A 156 -8.29 3.16 12.75
C ALA A 156 -8.98 3.51 14.08
N GLN A 157 -8.25 3.49 15.19
CA GLN A 157 -8.76 3.82 16.52
C GLN A 157 -9.24 5.27 16.63
N VAL A 158 -8.48 6.23 16.06
CA VAL A 158 -8.88 7.64 16.00
C VAL A 158 -10.21 7.82 15.26
N MET A 159 -10.47 6.99 14.26
CA MET A 159 -11.69 7.01 13.46
C MET A 159 -12.82 6.17 14.06
N GLY A 160 -12.60 5.48 15.19
CA GLY A 160 -13.60 4.70 15.92
C GLY A 160 -13.74 3.24 15.46
N TYR A 161 -12.79 2.75 14.65
CA TYR A 161 -12.69 1.32 14.29
C TYR A 161 -11.91 0.54 15.34
N HIS A 162 -12.18 -0.75 15.45
CA HIS A 162 -11.45 -1.63 16.38
C HIS A 162 -9.97 -1.76 15.98
N ASP A 163 -9.70 -2.03 14.71
CA ASP A 163 -8.36 -2.14 14.14
C ASP A 163 -8.32 -1.71 12.67
N TYR A 164 -7.13 -1.73 12.08
CA TYR A 164 -6.96 -1.34 10.68
C TYR A 164 -7.60 -2.32 9.70
N SER A 165 -7.83 -3.58 10.08
CA SER A 165 -8.50 -4.54 9.19
C SER A 165 -9.91 -4.05 8.82
N GLU A 166 -10.67 -3.53 9.79
CA GLU A 166 -11.99 -2.94 9.54
C GLU A 166 -11.92 -1.68 8.66
N LEU A 167 -11.06 -0.72 9.03
CA LEU A 167 -10.87 0.51 8.26
C LEU A 167 -10.39 0.23 6.83
N SER A 168 -9.57 -0.79 6.64
CA SER A 168 -9.00 -1.15 5.34
C SER A 168 -10.07 -1.54 4.32
N TYR A 169 -11.16 -2.19 4.72
CA TYR A 169 -12.27 -2.52 3.81
C TYR A 169 -12.92 -1.27 3.23
N VAL A 170 -13.10 -0.25 4.07
CA VAL A 170 -13.63 1.06 3.66
C VAL A 170 -12.64 1.76 2.72
N ARG A 171 -11.35 1.85 3.10
CA ARG A 171 -10.31 2.52 2.31
C ARG A 171 -10.02 1.84 0.97
N MET A 172 -10.14 0.52 0.91
CA MET A 172 -10.04 -0.23 -0.35
C MET A 172 -11.31 -0.15 -1.19
N ASN A 173 -12.29 0.66 -0.77
CA ASN A 173 -13.57 0.85 -1.46
C ASN A 173 -14.28 -0.47 -1.78
N ARG A 174 -14.28 -1.42 -0.84
CA ARG A 174 -14.97 -2.69 -0.98
C ARG A 174 -16.47 -2.48 -0.83
N ILE A 175 -17.19 -2.62 -1.92
CA ILE A 175 -18.63 -2.41 -2.02
C ILE A 175 -19.30 -3.75 -2.30
N GLY A 176 -20.35 -4.08 -1.53
CA GLY A 176 -21.16 -5.29 -1.76
C GLY A 176 -20.62 -6.58 -1.14
N TYR A 177 -19.45 -6.55 -0.50
CA TYR A 177 -18.92 -7.65 0.29
C TYR A 177 -18.04 -7.16 1.44
N GLY A 178 -17.94 -7.96 2.49
CA GLY A 178 -17.19 -7.63 3.71
C GLY A 178 -16.30 -8.79 4.17
N PRO A 179 -15.80 -8.71 5.43
CA PRO A 179 -14.93 -9.75 6.00
C PRO A 179 -15.55 -11.14 6.01
N GLU A 180 -16.87 -11.23 6.18
CA GLU A 180 -17.59 -12.51 6.26
C GLU A 180 -17.60 -13.26 4.92
N GLU A 181 -17.85 -12.56 3.81
CA GLU A 181 -17.79 -13.15 2.46
C GLU A 181 -16.37 -13.61 2.12
N ILE A 182 -15.37 -12.81 2.49
CA ILE A 182 -13.96 -13.16 2.30
C ILE A 182 -13.57 -14.37 3.17
N ARG A 183 -14.09 -14.47 4.40
CA ARG A 183 -13.86 -15.64 5.25
C ARG A 183 -14.39 -16.91 4.61
N LYS A 184 -15.63 -16.88 4.11
CA LYS A 184 -16.22 -18.02 3.39
C LYS A 184 -15.38 -18.46 2.19
N PHE A 185 -14.90 -17.48 1.40
CA PHE A 185 -14.02 -17.78 0.27
C PHE A 185 -12.71 -18.44 0.72
N ARG A 186 -12.05 -17.91 1.76
CA ARG A 186 -10.81 -18.51 2.29
C ARG A 186 -11.03 -19.92 2.84
N ASP A 187 -12.14 -20.13 3.56
CA ASP A 187 -12.51 -21.46 4.08
C ASP A 187 -12.72 -22.45 2.94
N GLN A 188 -13.38 -22.05 1.86
CA GLN A 188 -13.53 -22.87 0.66
C GLN A 188 -12.17 -23.22 0.03
N VAL A 189 -11.29 -22.24 -0.14
CA VAL A 189 -9.94 -22.50 -0.66
C VAL A 189 -9.17 -23.48 0.23
N ALA A 190 -9.20 -23.26 1.56
CA ALA A 190 -8.52 -24.13 2.50
C ALA A 190 -9.04 -25.57 2.50
N ASN A 191 -10.36 -25.75 2.36
CA ASN A 191 -10.99 -27.07 2.45
C ASN A 191 -11.03 -27.81 1.09
N ASP A 192 -11.16 -27.10 -0.01
CA ASP A 192 -11.43 -27.71 -1.32
C ASP A 192 -10.20 -27.68 -2.24
N VAL A 193 -9.38 -26.62 -2.18
CA VAL A 193 -8.25 -26.42 -3.10
C VAL A 193 -6.94 -26.91 -2.51
N VAL A 194 -6.61 -26.50 -1.28
CA VAL A 194 -5.32 -26.84 -0.64
C VAL A 194 -5.08 -28.36 -0.58
N PRO A 195 -6.06 -29.22 -0.26
CA PRO A 195 -5.86 -30.67 -0.25
C PRO A 195 -5.52 -31.27 -1.62
N GLN A 196 -5.85 -30.58 -2.73
CA GLN A 196 -5.54 -31.04 -4.10
C GLN A 196 -4.08 -30.74 -4.49
N LEU A 197 -3.38 -29.91 -3.70
CA LEU A 197 -1.99 -29.49 -3.95
C LEU A 197 -0.96 -30.27 -3.13
N GLN A 198 -1.42 -31.12 -2.19
CA GLN A 198 -0.62 -32.00 -1.35
C GLN A 198 -0.47 -33.39 -1.98
#